data_ed1f563d2fa3122b8c80c133d4112aea
#
_entry.id   ed1f563d2fa3122b8c80c133d4112aea
#
_cell.length_a   1.000
_cell.length_b   1.000
_cell.length_c   1.000
_cell.angle_alpha   90.00
_cell.angle_beta   90.00
_cell.angle_gamma   90.00
#
_symmetry.space_group_name_H-M   'P 1'
#
loop_
_entity.id
_entity.type
_entity.pdbx_description
1 polymer ?
#
loop_
_entity_poly.entity_id
_entity_poly.type
_entity_poly.pdbx_seq_one_letter_code
_entity_poly.pdbx_strand_id
1 'polypeptide(L)'
;YVIGHLINVEYGNVVSPNQLNGTNEDSDISATYLFNVYSNGETMSAQTLSTTVTESGIDPGYSSKVYLTIKCNHTGDIPDEYLLKNVSGYWKISDPKASVKSAKLQYSCRNLAISGSVNQVVYNKSVSNNFSVNTGFSVYVPKGEFGSMIGASLNLTYLMGTARTWTFTLQNLLDN
;
A
#
# COMPACT_ATOMS: atom_id res chain seq x y z
N TYR A 1 -1.53 33.61 15.44
CA TYR A 1 -1.37 32.35 16.17
C TYR A 1 -2.41 31.38 15.65
N VAL A 2 -1.94 30.22 15.17
CA VAL A 2 -2.81 29.13 14.71
C VAL A 2 -2.76 28.04 15.78
N ILE A 3 -3.90 27.72 16.38
CA ILE A 3 -4.05 26.60 17.29
C ILE A 3 -4.63 25.48 16.44
N GLY A 4 -3.80 24.51 16.08
CA GLY A 4 -4.26 23.28 15.43
C GLY A 4 -4.67 22.26 16.49
N HIS A 5 -5.84 21.68 16.37
CA HIS A 5 -6.25 20.52 17.16
C HIS A 5 -6.16 19.29 16.29
N LEU A 6 -5.41 18.28 16.73
CA LEU A 6 -5.42 16.97 16.11
C LEU A 6 -6.70 16.25 16.55
N ILE A 7 -7.57 15.94 15.63
CA ILE A 7 -8.79 15.18 15.90
C ILE A 7 -8.55 13.76 15.43
N ASN A 8 -8.69 12.78 16.34
CA ASN A 8 -8.77 11.40 15.93
C ASN A 8 -10.14 11.18 15.25
N VAL A 9 -10.12 10.99 13.94
CA VAL A 9 -11.33 10.91 13.12
C VAL A 9 -12.16 9.65 13.46
N GLU A 10 -11.52 8.60 13.96
CA GLU A 10 -12.18 7.34 14.32
C GLU A 10 -13.05 7.45 15.60
N TYR A 11 -12.68 8.34 16.52
CA TYR A 11 -13.36 8.48 17.82
C TYR A 11 -13.82 9.91 18.16
N GLY A 12 -13.57 10.89 17.31
CA GLY A 12 -13.94 12.29 17.55
C GLY A 12 -13.21 12.95 18.73
N ASN A 13 -12.16 12.35 19.25
CA ASN A 13 -11.39 12.84 20.38
C ASN A 13 -10.15 13.63 19.95
N VAL A 14 -9.87 14.71 20.66
CA VAL A 14 -8.63 15.48 20.50
C VAL A 14 -7.48 14.65 21.09
N VAL A 15 -6.51 14.29 20.27
CA VAL A 15 -5.33 13.51 20.68
C VAL A 15 -4.20 14.47 21.04
N SER A 16 -3.65 14.32 22.22
CA SER A 16 -2.45 15.06 22.63
C SER A 16 -1.22 14.53 21.85
N PRO A 17 -0.27 15.41 21.45
CA PRO A 17 0.95 14.98 20.73
C PRO A 17 1.75 13.86 21.40
N ASN A 18 1.61 13.71 22.72
CA ASN A 18 2.32 12.66 23.48
C ASN A 18 1.65 11.26 23.42
N GLN A 19 0.47 11.13 22.79
CA GLN A 19 -0.22 9.83 22.65
C GLN A 19 0.08 9.11 21.34
N LEU A 20 0.88 9.71 20.45
CA LEU A 20 1.27 9.12 19.16
C LEU A 20 2.47 8.15 19.26
N ASN A 21 3.04 7.96 20.45
CA ASN A 21 4.19 7.08 20.67
C ASN A 21 3.79 5.64 21.08
N GLY A 22 2.80 5.07 20.41
CA GLY A 22 2.52 3.64 20.53
C GLY A 22 3.36 2.87 19.49
N THR A 23 4.55 2.43 19.86
CA THR A 23 5.35 1.51 19.05
C THR A 23 4.78 0.12 19.16
N ASN A 24 4.06 -0.33 18.14
CA ASN A 24 3.92 -1.76 17.84
C ASN A 24 5.05 -2.14 16.89
N GLU A 25 5.91 -3.04 17.31
CA GLU A 25 7.19 -3.38 16.65
C GLU A 25 7.07 -4.06 15.28
N ASP A 26 5.86 -4.29 14.72
CA ASP A 26 5.69 -5.09 13.49
C ASP A 26 5.01 -4.38 12.30
N SER A 27 4.63 -3.12 12.41
CA SER A 27 4.14 -2.36 11.26
C SER A 27 4.53 -0.89 11.34
N ASP A 28 5.45 -0.45 10.50
CA ASP A 28 5.73 0.97 10.30
C ASP A 28 4.58 1.60 9.49
N ILE A 29 3.57 2.10 10.20
CA ILE A 29 2.53 2.94 9.61
C ILE A 29 2.99 4.39 9.78
N SER A 30 3.43 5.02 8.71
CA SER A 30 3.65 6.47 8.69
C SER A 30 2.48 7.16 8.02
N ALA A 31 1.72 7.94 8.77
CA ALA A 31 0.70 8.83 8.26
C ALA A 31 1.25 10.26 8.25
N THR A 32 1.34 10.86 7.07
CA THR A 32 1.71 12.28 6.95
C THR A 32 0.43 13.10 6.79
N TYR A 33 0.14 13.93 7.79
CA TYR A 33 -0.97 14.88 7.73
C TYR A 33 -0.45 16.24 7.27
N LEU A 34 -1.06 16.78 6.22
CA LEU A 34 -0.82 18.15 5.78
C LEU A 34 -2.00 19.03 6.21
N PHE A 35 -1.71 20.09 6.95
CA PHE A 35 -2.73 21.09 7.34
C PHE A 35 -2.64 22.29 6.42
N ASN A 36 -3.78 22.71 5.88
CA ASN A 36 -3.88 23.97 5.16
C ASN A 36 -4.30 25.08 6.13
N VAL A 37 -3.49 26.14 6.20
CA VAL A 37 -3.83 27.37 6.90
C VAL A 37 -4.45 28.32 5.87
N TYR A 38 -5.70 28.71 6.10
CA TYR A 38 -6.41 29.65 5.22
C TYR A 38 -6.14 31.11 5.65
N SER A 39 -5.79 31.97 4.70
CA SER A 39 -6.00 33.41 4.78
C SER A 39 -7.29 33.71 4.00
N ASN A 40 -8.10 34.62 4.55
CA ASN A 40 -9.40 34.99 4.01
C ASN A 40 -9.34 35.29 2.50
N GLY A 41 -9.99 34.46 1.70
CA GLY A 41 -10.34 34.75 0.30
C GLY A 41 -9.69 33.91 -0.81
N GLU A 42 -8.87 32.90 -0.49
CA GLU A 42 -8.27 32.05 -1.52
C GLU A 42 -9.05 30.74 -1.71
N THR A 43 -9.29 30.40 -2.97
CA THR A 43 -9.92 29.12 -3.40
C THR A 43 -9.01 27.96 -3.03
N MET A 44 -9.55 27.01 -2.27
CA MET A 44 -8.86 25.79 -1.88
C MET A 44 -8.51 24.94 -3.09
N SER A 45 -7.24 24.65 -3.29
CA SER A 45 -6.87 23.45 -4.06
C SER A 45 -6.99 22.25 -3.14
N ALA A 46 -7.77 21.25 -3.54
CA ALA A 46 -7.87 19.98 -2.81
C ALA A 46 -6.47 19.38 -2.67
N GLN A 47 -5.96 19.30 -1.45
CA GLN A 47 -4.70 18.61 -1.21
C GLN A 47 -4.95 17.11 -1.21
N THR A 48 -4.22 16.43 -2.07
CA THR A 48 -4.24 14.97 -2.14
C THR A 48 -3.43 14.42 -0.95
N LEU A 49 -4.11 13.77 -0.04
CA LEU A 49 -3.48 13.03 1.06
C LEU A 49 -2.80 11.77 0.50
N SER A 50 -1.80 11.25 1.20
CA SER A 50 -1.13 10.03 0.79
C SER A 50 -0.86 9.09 1.95
N THR A 51 -1.07 7.79 1.72
CA THR A 51 -0.80 6.72 2.66
C THR A 51 0.19 5.74 2.04
N THR A 52 1.13 5.26 2.85
CA THR A 52 2.10 4.24 2.44
C THR A 52 2.02 3.07 3.41
N VAL A 53 1.84 1.87 2.89
CA VAL A 53 1.79 0.62 3.66
C VAL A 53 2.85 -0.33 3.15
N THR A 54 3.61 -0.94 4.07
CA THR A 54 4.63 -1.94 3.74
C THR A 54 4.34 -3.24 4.47
N GLU A 55 4.28 -4.33 3.71
CA GLU A 55 4.20 -5.68 4.22
C GLU A 55 5.49 -6.44 3.97
N SER A 56 5.82 -7.36 4.88
CA SER A 56 6.95 -8.25 4.69
C SER A 56 6.61 -9.69 5.04
N GLY A 57 7.29 -10.63 4.37
CA GLY A 57 7.11 -12.05 4.62
C GLY A 57 8.40 -12.84 4.36
N ILE A 58 8.48 -14.01 4.96
CA ILE A 58 9.57 -14.97 4.76
C ILE A 58 8.99 -16.11 3.93
N ASP A 59 9.70 -16.51 2.86
CA ASP A 59 9.28 -17.65 2.05
C ASP A 59 9.30 -18.96 2.87
N PRO A 60 8.44 -19.95 2.54
CA PRO A 60 8.33 -21.20 3.30
C PRO A 60 9.64 -22.02 3.38
N GLY A 61 10.59 -21.74 2.48
CA GLY A 61 11.92 -22.35 2.50
C GLY A 61 12.93 -21.62 3.39
N TYR A 62 12.51 -20.51 4.03
CA TYR A 62 13.39 -19.62 4.81
C TYR A 62 14.60 -19.10 4.03
N SER A 63 14.50 -19.08 2.72
CA SER A 63 15.59 -18.72 1.80
C SER A 63 15.64 -17.24 1.49
N SER A 64 14.56 -16.51 1.77
CA SER A 64 14.49 -15.07 1.52
C SER A 64 13.51 -14.35 2.46
N LYS A 65 13.74 -13.06 2.64
CA LYS A 65 12.75 -12.11 3.17
C LYS A 65 12.31 -11.16 2.06
N VAL A 66 11.00 -11.01 1.88
CA VAL A 66 10.37 -10.25 0.81
C VAL A 66 9.65 -9.04 1.40
N TYR A 67 9.69 -7.92 0.71
CA TYR A 67 9.04 -6.67 1.09
C TYR A 67 8.21 -6.15 -0.08
N LEU A 68 6.98 -5.72 0.21
CA LEU A 68 6.05 -5.16 -0.76
C LEU A 68 5.42 -3.91 -0.17
N THR A 69 5.57 -2.78 -0.84
CA THR A 69 5.06 -1.47 -0.41
C THR A 69 4.07 -0.96 -1.43
N ILE A 70 2.93 -0.47 -0.95
CA ILE A 70 1.95 0.27 -1.74
C ILE A 70 1.91 1.72 -1.27
N LYS A 71 1.73 2.64 -2.22
CA LYS A 71 1.48 4.06 -1.97
C LYS A 71 0.19 4.46 -2.64
N CYS A 72 -0.76 4.95 -1.84
CA CYS A 72 -2.06 5.43 -2.29
C CYS A 72 -2.18 6.94 -2.05
N ASN A 73 -2.88 7.62 -2.94
CA ASN A 73 -3.48 8.91 -2.66
C ASN A 73 -4.90 8.68 -2.16
N HIS A 74 -5.43 9.58 -1.33
CA HIS A 74 -6.82 9.50 -0.89
C HIS A 74 -7.43 10.90 -0.74
N THR A 75 -8.78 10.96 -0.72
CA THR A 75 -9.51 12.23 -0.69
C THR A 75 -9.59 12.83 0.70
N GLY A 76 -9.61 12.00 1.73
CA GLY A 76 -9.85 12.41 3.11
C GLY A 76 -11.31 12.81 3.39
N ASP A 77 -12.20 12.64 2.42
CA ASP A 77 -13.64 12.90 2.53
C ASP A 77 -14.39 11.68 3.07
N ILE A 78 -15.69 11.80 3.31
CA ILE A 78 -16.53 10.67 3.70
C ILE A 78 -17.57 10.42 2.60
N PRO A 79 -17.53 9.27 1.93
CA PRO A 79 -16.58 8.14 2.09
C PRO A 79 -15.18 8.50 1.58
N ASP A 80 -14.15 7.99 2.29
CA ASP A 80 -12.77 8.18 1.87
C ASP A 80 -12.45 7.27 0.66
N GLU A 81 -11.99 7.89 -0.40
CA GLU A 81 -11.67 7.20 -1.65
C GLU A 81 -10.15 7.16 -1.87
N TYR A 82 -9.67 6.05 -2.38
CA TYR A 82 -8.25 5.77 -2.55
C TYR A 82 -7.88 5.50 -4.01
N LEU A 83 -6.69 5.92 -4.38
CA LEU A 83 -6.08 5.69 -5.68
C LEU A 83 -4.68 5.13 -5.52
N LEU A 84 -4.47 3.88 -5.91
CA LEU A 84 -3.15 3.26 -5.90
C LEU A 84 -2.22 3.93 -6.91
N LYS A 85 -1.18 4.60 -6.44
CA LYS A 85 -0.23 5.39 -7.26
C LYS A 85 1.05 4.64 -7.58
N ASN A 86 1.61 3.94 -6.59
CA ASN A 86 2.88 3.26 -6.76
C ASN A 86 2.89 1.93 -6.02
N VAL A 87 3.57 0.95 -6.60
CA VAL A 87 3.90 -0.32 -5.97
C VAL A 87 5.39 -0.54 -6.09
N SER A 88 6.05 -0.78 -4.97
CA SER A 88 7.48 -1.04 -4.92
C SER A 88 7.77 -2.26 -4.05
N GLY A 89 8.94 -2.85 -4.25
CA GLY A 89 9.32 -3.99 -3.44
C GLY A 89 10.71 -4.50 -3.76
N TYR A 90 11.19 -5.35 -2.86
CA TYR A 90 12.47 -6.03 -3.01
C TYR A 90 12.48 -7.33 -2.21
N TRP A 91 13.47 -8.16 -2.46
CA TRP A 91 13.72 -9.35 -1.65
C TRP A 91 15.21 -9.50 -1.34
N LYS A 92 15.48 -10.07 -0.18
CA LYS A 92 16.83 -10.41 0.29
C LYS A 92 16.95 -11.92 0.36
N ILE A 93 17.86 -12.50 -0.40
CA ILE A 93 18.17 -13.92 -0.35
C ILE A 93 19.06 -14.19 0.87
N SER A 94 18.67 -15.16 1.70
CA SER A 94 19.40 -15.59 2.90
C SER A 94 20.21 -16.87 2.65
N ASP A 95 19.68 -17.76 1.80
CA ASP A 95 20.38 -18.99 1.40
C ASP A 95 21.06 -18.82 0.05
N PRO A 96 22.41 -18.87 -0.03
CA PRO A 96 23.14 -18.65 -1.28
C PRO A 96 22.88 -19.72 -2.36
N LYS A 97 22.26 -20.87 -1.99
CA LYS A 97 21.86 -21.92 -2.94
C LYS A 97 20.51 -21.62 -3.59
N ALA A 98 19.73 -20.68 -3.03
CA ALA A 98 18.46 -20.28 -3.60
C ALA A 98 18.61 -19.09 -4.54
N SER A 99 17.78 -19.05 -5.56
CA SER A 99 17.66 -17.93 -6.48
C SER A 99 16.20 -17.70 -6.85
N VAL A 100 15.84 -16.48 -7.23
CA VAL A 100 14.51 -16.16 -7.77
C VAL A 100 14.55 -16.38 -9.27
N LYS A 101 13.80 -17.38 -9.75
CA LYS A 101 13.66 -17.72 -11.17
C LYS A 101 12.72 -16.75 -11.89
N SER A 102 11.64 -16.36 -11.23
CA SER A 102 10.70 -15.36 -11.76
C SER A 102 10.03 -14.58 -10.64
N ALA A 103 9.71 -13.33 -10.93
CA ALA A 103 8.92 -12.47 -10.07
C ALA A 103 7.78 -11.86 -10.89
N LYS A 104 6.54 -12.05 -10.42
CA LYS A 104 5.33 -11.56 -11.06
C LYS A 104 4.56 -10.69 -10.09
N LEU A 105 4.35 -9.45 -10.49
CA LEU A 105 3.59 -8.45 -9.76
C LEU A 105 2.18 -8.36 -10.35
N GLN A 106 1.19 -8.36 -9.46
CA GLN A 106 -0.19 -8.00 -9.76
C GLN A 106 -0.59 -6.84 -8.85
N TYR A 107 -1.35 -5.89 -9.36
CA TYR A 107 -1.86 -4.79 -8.54
C TYR A 107 -3.21 -4.31 -9.07
N SER A 108 -4.02 -3.79 -8.15
CA SER A 108 -5.38 -3.35 -8.47
C SER A 108 -5.81 -2.15 -7.63
N CYS A 109 -6.69 -1.38 -8.22
CA CYS A 109 -7.48 -0.35 -7.57
C CYS A 109 -8.88 -0.47 -8.17
N ARG A 110 -9.74 -1.27 -7.55
CA ARG A 110 -11.04 -1.65 -8.12
C ARG A 110 -12.13 -1.65 -7.08
N ASN A 111 -13.36 -1.39 -7.55
CA ASN A 111 -14.60 -1.61 -6.84
C ASN A 111 -15.56 -2.33 -7.81
N LEU A 112 -16.20 -3.39 -7.34
CA LEU A 112 -17.17 -4.18 -8.11
C LEU A 112 -18.62 -3.89 -7.72
N ALA A 113 -18.88 -2.76 -7.03
CA ALA A 113 -20.24 -2.37 -6.64
C ALA A 113 -21.18 -2.24 -7.86
N ILE A 114 -22.45 -2.59 -7.66
CA ILE A 114 -23.47 -2.64 -8.72
C ILE A 114 -23.72 -1.27 -9.36
N SER A 115 -23.48 -0.19 -8.64
CA SER A 115 -23.78 1.19 -9.04
C SER A 115 -22.69 1.91 -9.86
N GLY A 116 -21.56 1.25 -10.12
CA GLY A 116 -20.46 1.88 -10.86
C GLY A 116 -19.14 1.13 -10.64
N SER A 117 -18.96 0.02 -11.36
CA SER A 117 -17.74 -0.77 -11.23
C SER A 117 -16.53 -0.04 -11.81
N VAL A 118 -15.50 0.13 -11.00
CA VAL A 118 -14.16 0.53 -11.42
C VAL A 118 -13.27 -0.70 -11.43
N ASN A 119 -12.59 -0.97 -12.54
CA ASN A 119 -11.74 -2.16 -12.68
C ASN A 119 -10.37 -1.78 -13.25
N GLN A 120 -9.52 -1.22 -12.40
CA GLN A 120 -8.13 -0.91 -12.74
C GLN A 120 -7.24 -2.02 -12.21
N VAL A 121 -6.81 -2.93 -13.08
CA VAL A 121 -6.03 -4.13 -12.70
C VAL A 121 -4.91 -4.37 -13.68
N VAL A 122 -3.74 -4.72 -13.16
CA VAL A 122 -2.60 -5.22 -13.94
C VAL A 122 -2.21 -6.59 -13.42
N TYR A 123 -2.16 -7.56 -14.31
CA TYR A 123 -1.82 -8.95 -14.01
C TYR A 123 -0.42 -9.32 -14.52
N ASN A 124 0.27 -10.19 -13.78
CA ASN A 124 1.46 -10.90 -14.21
C ASN A 124 2.60 -10.02 -14.77
N LYS A 125 2.71 -8.78 -14.29
CA LYS A 125 3.82 -7.89 -14.68
C LYS A 125 5.14 -8.47 -14.16
N SER A 126 6.08 -8.74 -15.06
CA SER A 126 7.42 -9.17 -14.67
C SER A 126 8.16 -8.01 -14.01
N VAL A 127 8.82 -8.28 -12.88
CA VAL A 127 9.64 -7.32 -12.16
C VAL A 127 10.99 -7.94 -11.80
N SER A 128 12.01 -7.10 -11.69
CA SER A 128 13.33 -7.45 -11.14
C SER A 128 13.37 -7.17 -9.64
N ASN A 129 14.42 -7.62 -8.96
CA ASN A 129 14.64 -7.23 -7.57
C ASN A 129 14.79 -5.70 -7.47
N ASN A 130 14.28 -5.14 -6.37
CA ASN A 130 14.30 -3.71 -6.09
C ASN A 130 13.56 -2.89 -7.17
N PHE A 131 12.27 -3.19 -7.36
CA PHE A 131 11.40 -2.52 -8.32
C PHE A 131 10.60 -1.38 -7.70
N SER A 132 10.20 -0.44 -8.56
CA SER A 132 9.20 0.59 -8.28
C SER A 132 8.37 0.82 -9.54
N VAL A 133 7.06 0.71 -9.43
CA VAL A 133 6.12 0.77 -10.55
C VAL A 133 5.06 1.83 -10.27
N ASN A 134 4.99 2.87 -11.10
CA ASN A 134 3.83 3.76 -11.14
C ASN A 134 2.67 3.01 -11.81
N THR A 135 1.51 2.99 -11.17
CA THR A 135 0.37 2.20 -11.65
C THR A 135 -0.26 2.76 -12.91
N GLY A 136 -0.22 4.08 -13.08
CA GLY A 136 -0.94 4.79 -14.14
C GLY A 136 -2.45 4.86 -13.91
N PHE A 137 -2.94 4.38 -12.77
CA PHE A 137 -4.36 4.44 -12.42
C PHE A 137 -4.81 5.90 -12.19
N SER A 138 -6.06 6.19 -12.53
CA SER A 138 -6.60 7.56 -12.52
C SER A 138 -7.92 7.70 -11.77
N VAL A 139 -8.59 6.59 -11.44
CA VAL A 139 -9.91 6.60 -10.81
C VAL A 139 -9.79 6.15 -9.35
N TYR A 140 -10.30 6.98 -8.46
CA TYR A 140 -10.41 6.66 -7.03
C TYR A 140 -11.49 5.62 -6.79
N VAL A 141 -11.34 4.82 -5.76
CA VAL A 141 -12.32 3.83 -5.31
C VAL A 141 -12.49 3.92 -3.79
N PRO A 142 -13.72 3.72 -3.29
CA PRO A 142 -13.97 3.73 -1.85
C PRO A 142 -13.29 2.54 -1.18
N LYS A 143 -12.78 2.77 0.03
CA LYS A 143 -12.21 1.73 0.88
C LYS A 143 -13.33 1.01 1.66
N GLY A 144 -13.19 -0.32 1.82
CA GLY A 144 -14.08 -1.10 2.69
C GLY A 144 -15.46 -1.39 2.10
N GLU A 145 -15.79 -0.94 0.89
CA GLU A 145 -17.03 -1.36 0.22
C GLU A 145 -16.91 -2.78 -0.33
N PHE A 146 -18.06 -3.44 -0.45
CA PHE A 146 -18.12 -4.80 -1.01
C PHE A 146 -17.51 -4.86 -2.41
N GLY A 147 -16.50 -5.72 -2.57
CA GLY A 147 -15.78 -5.88 -3.83
C GLY A 147 -14.68 -4.86 -4.08
N SER A 148 -14.41 -3.94 -3.16
CA SER A 148 -13.24 -3.09 -3.21
C SER A 148 -11.96 -3.91 -3.03
N MET A 149 -10.93 -3.58 -3.80
CA MET A 149 -9.61 -4.20 -3.70
C MET A 149 -8.54 -3.19 -4.12
N ILE A 150 -7.82 -2.69 -3.14
CA ILE A 150 -6.76 -1.70 -3.34
C ILE A 150 -5.47 -2.31 -2.82
N GLY A 151 -4.53 -2.59 -3.70
CA GLY A 151 -3.27 -3.17 -3.27
C GLY A 151 -2.53 -3.96 -4.33
N ALA A 152 -1.60 -4.79 -3.88
CA ALA A 152 -0.73 -5.58 -4.74
C ALA A 152 -0.44 -6.97 -4.19
N SER A 153 -0.06 -7.88 -5.07
CA SER A 153 0.53 -9.17 -4.73
C SER A 153 1.79 -9.42 -5.55
N LEU A 154 2.82 -9.91 -4.91
CA LEU A 154 4.08 -10.31 -5.52
C LEU A 154 4.24 -11.82 -5.42
N ASN A 155 4.26 -12.48 -6.56
CA ASN A 155 4.47 -13.93 -6.68
C ASN A 155 5.90 -14.20 -7.13
N LEU A 156 6.67 -14.89 -6.29
CA LEU A 156 8.05 -15.28 -6.53
C LEU A 156 8.14 -16.79 -6.77
N THR A 157 8.81 -17.18 -7.82
CA THR A 157 9.20 -18.58 -8.05
C THR A 157 10.68 -18.71 -7.75
N TYR A 158 11.00 -19.58 -6.81
CA TYR A 158 12.36 -19.89 -6.40
C TYR A 158 12.89 -21.13 -7.07
N LEU A 159 14.21 -21.19 -7.18
CA LEU A 159 14.98 -22.34 -7.61
C LEU A 159 16.11 -22.60 -6.60
N MET A 160 16.23 -23.82 -6.10
CA MET A 160 17.35 -24.27 -5.28
C MET A 160 18.14 -25.35 -6.05
N GLY A 161 19.39 -25.05 -6.32
CA GLY A 161 20.22 -25.90 -7.17
C GLY A 161 19.61 -26.06 -8.57
N THR A 162 19.57 -27.29 -9.08
CA THR A 162 19.09 -27.60 -10.44
C THR A 162 17.68 -28.20 -10.49
N ALA A 163 17.09 -28.58 -9.34
CA ALA A 163 15.93 -29.47 -9.34
C ALA A 163 14.73 -29.02 -8.49
N ARG A 164 14.90 -28.21 -7.46
CA ARG A 164 13.80 -27.89 -6.56
C ARG A 164 13.27 -26.49 -6.83
N THR A 165 11.97 -26.41 -7.14
CA THR A 165 11.27 -25.12 -7.28
C THR A 165 10.11 -25.03 -6.30
N TRP A 166 9.82 -23.82 -5.82
CA TRP A 166 8.62 -23.50 -5.05
C TRP A 166 8.17 -22.06 -5.32
N THR A 167 6.97 -21.75 -4.91
CA THR A 167 6.41 -20.39 -5.05
C THR A 167 6.10 -19.78 -3.68
N PHE A 168 6.20 -18.48 -3.62
CA PHE A 168 5.77 -17.67 -2.47
C PHE A 168 5.02 -16.44 -2.97
N THR A 169 3.90 -16.12 -2.33
CA THR A 169 3.11 -14.93 -2.65
C THR A 169 3.00 -14.06 -1.41
N LEU A 170 3.45 -12.82 -1.52
CA LEU A 170 3.23 -11.77 -0.54
C LEU A 170 2.14 -10.84 -1.06
N GLN A 171 1.15 -10.55 -0.21
CA GLN A 171 0.08 -9.59 -0.49
C GLN A 171 0.21 -8.38 0.42
N ASN A 172 -0.10 -7.21 -0.12
CA ASN A 172 -0.25 -5.96 0.60
C ASN A 172 -1.54 -5.30 0.11
N LEU A 173 -2.55 -5.28 0.97
CA LEU A 173 -3.88 -4.76 0.68
C LEU A 173 -4.19 -3.64 1.66
N LEU A 174 -4.82 -2.57 1.17
CA LEU A 174 -5.23 -1.44 1.99
C LEU A 174 -6.44 -1.75 2.89
N ASP A 175 -7.18 -2.82 2.61
CA ASP A 175 -8.49 -3.13 3.16
C ASP A 175 -8.48 -4.22 4.23
N ASN A 176 -7.54 -4.22 5.11
CA ASN A 176 -7.61 -5.15 6.25
C ASN A 176 -7.75 -4.39 7.56
#